data_2afe90bd239e5cfd5fe5986d19cf1486
#
_entry.id   2afe90bd239e5cfd5fe5986d19cf1486
#
_cell.length_a   1.000
_cell.length_b   1.000
_cell.length_c   1.000
_cell.angle_alpha   90.00
_cell.angle_beta   90.00
_cell.angle_gamma   90.00
#
_symmetry.space_group_name_H-M   'P 1'
#
loop_
_entity.id
_entity.type
_entity.pdbx_description
1 polymer ?
#
loop_
_entity_poly.entity_id
_entity_poly.type
_entity_poly.pdbx_seq_one_letter_code
_entity_poly.pdbx_strand_id
1 'polypeptide(L)'
;MTRNLPPFPALRAFEAAARHNSFTAAADELHVTHGAISRQVAAFEAWVGVQVFHRVGKRVRLTDDGRRYLATVQAAFDSIALATNQLRDTAVVNVLRINAVPTFAMKWLLPRLNQFQRMVPNVELRLSTSNAPVETLDAFDVAVRRGPGHWPDCASAHFLDEMEIPMCSPALVQRLPIRTPDDLARHVLLHSDTRPDAWRTWLAAAGVKVKCRKKQSFDHFYLVLQAAVDGLGVALGPLPLVADELASGRLVAPFAGPSIDARGYWWVARREVANAPLVEQFCRWLEAQAKGAAPAA
;
A
#
# COMPACT_ATOMS: atom_id res chain seq x y z
N MET A 1 10.56 -1.34 -33.06
CA MET A 1 9.19 -0.83 -33.25
C MET A 1 9.15 0.63 -32.85
N THR A 2 8.72 1.56 -33.72
CA THR A 2 8.53 2.96 -33.38
C THR A 2 7.29 3.11 -32.51
N ARG A 3 7.44 3.73 -31.33
CA ARG A 3 6.29 4.01 -30.45
C ARG A 3 5.41 5.09 -31.07
N ASN A 4 4.14 4.79 -31.29
CA ASN A 4 3.16 5.75 -31.81
C ASN A 4 2.61 6.58 -30.64
N LEU A 5 3.27 7.73 -30.33
CA LEU A 5 2.91 8.62 -29.22
C LEU A 5 2.39 9.95 -29.76
N PRO A 6 1.42 10.58 -29.06
CA PRO A 6 0.99 11.93 -29.38
C PRO A 6 2.16 12.93 -29.29
N PRO A 7 2.09 14.08 -29.99
CA PRO A 7 3.08 15.14 -29.84
C PRO A 7 3.20 15.57 -28.36
N PHE A 8 4.40 15.57 -27.82
CA PHE A 8 4.61 15.83 -26.39
C PHE A 8 4.07 17.19 -25.91
N PRO A 9 4.21 18.30 -26.65
CA PRO A 9 3.57 19.56 -26.28
C PRO A 9 2.05 19.49 -26.17
N ALA A 10 1.41 18.72 -27.07
CA ALA A 10 -0.03 18.52 -27.06
C ALA A 10 -0.47 17.68 -25.83
N LEU A 11 0.30 16.66 -25.49
CA LEU A 11 0.07 15.84 -24.30
C LEU A 11 0.23 16.62 -23.01
N ARG A 12 1.27 17.50 -22.90
CA ARG A 12 1.45 18.41 -21.76
C ARG A 12 0.31 19.40 -21.61
N ALA A 13 -0.19 19.98 -22.73
CA ALA A 13 -1.32 20.89 -22.70
C ALA A 13 -2.61 20.21 -22.26
N PHE A 14 -2.85 18.98 -22.72
CA PHE A 14 -3.98 18.14 -22.29
C PHE A 14 -3.92 17.90 -20.78
N GLU A 15 -2.79 17.41 -20.24
CA GLU A 15 -2.62 17.10 -18.82
C GLU A 15 -2.87 18.34 -17.94
N ALA A 16 -2.20 19.44 -18.23
CA ALA A 16 -2.34 20.67 -17.44
C ALA A 16 -3.79 21.22 -17.51
N ALA A 17 -4.41 21.24 -18.68
CA ALA A 17 -5.79 21.67 -18.84
C ALA A 17 -6.79 20.75 -18.10
N ALA A 18 -6.52 19.47 -18.06
CA ALA A 18 -7.34 18.48 -17.37
C ALA A 18 -7.24 18.63 -15.84
N ARG A 19 -6.04 18.78 -15.31
CA ARG A 19 -5.80 18.96 -13.87
C ARG A 19 -6.41 20.24 -13.34
N HIS A 20 -6.31 21.34 -14.06
CA HIS A 20 -6.89 22.64 -13.69
C HIS A 20 -8.38 22.77 -14.05
N ASN A 21 -8.94 21.93 -14.92
CA ASN A 21 -10.25 22.11 -15.53
C ASN A 21 -10.38 23.52 -16.19
N SER A 22 -9.28 24.08 -16.68
CA SER A 22 -9.16 25.43 -17.20
C SER A 22 -8.00 25.59 -18.18
N PHE A 23 -8.30 26.09 -19.38
CA PHE A 23 -7.25 26.40 -20.37
C PHE A 23 -6.43 27.61 -19.97
N THR A 24 -7.04 28.56 -19.25
CA THR A 24 -6.33 29.76 -18.76
C THR A 24 -5.31 29.38 -17.70
N ALA A 25 -5.72 28.62 -16.68
CA ALA A 25 -4.79 28.17 -15.63
C ALA A 25 -3.69 27.26 -16.18
N ALA A 26 -3.98 26.42 -17.16
CA ALA A 26 -2.97 25.62 -17.84
C ALA A 26 -1.98 26.50 -18.64
N ALA A 27 -2.48 27.58 -19.25
CA ALA A 27 -1.63 28.53 -19.98
C ALA A 27 -0.67 29.26 -19.03
N ASP A 28 -1.17 29.69 -17.89
CA ASP A 28 -0.35 30.34 -16.84
C ASP A 28 0.74 29.40 -16.31
N GLU A 29 0.38 28.15 -16.00
CA GLU A 29 1.34 27.15 -15.53
C GLU A 29 2.42 26.81 -16.56
N LEU A 30 2.02 26.66 -17.84
CA LEU A 30 2.95 26.29 -18.90
C LEU A 30 3.69 27.51 -19.52
N HIS A 31 3.42 28.73 -19.01
CA HIS A 31 3.98 29.99 -19.51
C HIS A 31 3.75 30.20 -21.01
N VAL A 32 2.53 29.95 -21.47
CA VAL A 32 2.09 30.12 -22.87
C VAL A 32 0.77 30.89 -22.94
N THR A 33 0.32 31.23 -24.13
CA THR A 33 -0.99 31.88 -24.32
C THR A 33 -2.14 30.89 -24.23
N HIS A 34 -3.32 31.32 -23.82
CA HIS A 34 -4.56 30.53 -23.86
C HIS A 34 -4.82 29.92 -25.25
N GLY A 35 -4.57 30.71 -26.33
CA GLY A 35 -4.70 30.22 -27.69
C GLY A 35 -3.72 29.09 -28.05
N ALA A 36 -2.53 29.07 -27.45
CA ALA A 36 -1.56 27.99 -27.63
C ALA A 36 -2.08 26.70 -26.97
N ILE A 37 -2.59 26.76 -25.74
CA ILE A 37 -3.20 25.60 -25.08
C ILE A 37 -4.36 25.06 -25.91
N SER A 38 -5.28 25.93 -26.34
CA SER A 38 -6.44 25.52 -27.15
C SER A 38 -6.03 24.80 -28.45
N ARG A 39 -5.00 25.29 -29.14
CA ARG A 39 -4.48 24.64 -30.36
C ARG A 39 -3.81 23.30 -30.05
N GLN A 40 -3.03 23.21 -28.97
CA GLN A 40 -2.37 21.96 -28.58
C GLN A 40 -3.38 20.89 -28.17
N VAL A 41 -4.43 21.25 -27.41
CA VAL A 41 -5.51 20.31 -27.07
C VAL A 41 -6.26 19.87 -28.31
N ALA A 42 -6.59 20.77 -29.23
CA ALA A 42 -7.24 20.40 -30.50
C ALA A 42 -6.35 19.47 -31.36
N ALA A 43 -5.04 19.70 -31.39
CA ALA A 43 -4.10 18.82 -32.08
C ALA A 43 -4.03 17.44 -31.41
N PHE A 44 -4.12 17.37 -30.07
CA PHE A 44 -4.20 16.12 -29.33
C PHE A 44 -5.48 15.34 -29.68
N GLU A 45 -6.65 16.00 -29.61
CA GLU A 45 -7.94 15.40 -29.96
C GLU A 45 -7.99 14.91 -31.44
N ALA A 46 -7.43 15.68 -32.35
CA ALA A 46 -7.31 15.29 -33.77
C ALA A 46 -6.41 14.06 -33.95
N TRP A 47 -5.33 13.96 -33.17
CA TRP A 47 -4.37 12.85 -33.21
C TRP A 47 -4.98 11.54 -32.66
N VAL A 48 -5.70 11.62 -31.49
CA VAL A 48 -6.35 10.46 -30.89
C VAL A 48 -7.68 10.09 -31.52
N GLY A 49 -8.29 11.00 -32.30
CA GLY A 49 -9.56 10.80 -33.00
C GLY A 49 -10.81 10.90 -32.09
N VAL A 50 -10.66 11.34 -30.85
CA VAL A 50 -11.79 11.51 -29.91
C VAL A 50 -11.65 12.81 -29.13
N GLN A 51 -12.80 13.41 -28.75
CA GLN A 51 -12.80 14.58 -27.87
C GLN A 51 -12.56 14.14 -26.42
N VAL A 52 -11.60 14.80 -25.78
CA VAL A 52 -11.26 14.55 -24.38
C VAL A 52 -11.80 15.63 -23.45
N PHE A 53 -12.32 16.74 -24.00
CA PHE A 53 -13.00 17.80 -23.25
C PHE A 53 -14.39 18.10 -23.81
N HIS A 54 -15.32 18.37 -22.88
CA HIS A 54 -16.57 19.07 -23.17
C HIS A 54 -16.40 20.55 -22.84
N ARG A 55 -16.85 21.44 -23.74
CA ARG A 55 -16.94 22.88 -23.48
C ARG A 55 -18.28 23.22 -22.83
N VAL A 56 -18.26 23.75 -21.62
CA VAL A 56 -19.45 24.20 -20.89
C VAL A 56 -19.28 25.68 -20.60
N GLY A 57 -19.72 26.53 -21.53
CA GLY A 57 -19.52 27.99 -21.45
C GLY A 57 -18.03 28.35 -21.54
N LYS A 58 -17.50 29.03 -20.50
CA LYS A 58 -16.08 29.38 -20.37
C LYS A 58 -15.23 28.31 -19.68
N ARG A 59 -15.82 27.19 -19.25
CA ARG A 59 -15.14 26.10 -18.55
C ARG A 59 -14.99 24.89 -19.48
N VAL A 60 -13.98 24.09 -19.19
CA VAL A 60 -13.76 22.78 -19.82
C VAL A 60 -13.93 21.68 -18.78
N ARG A 61 -14.52 20.57 -19.19
CA ARG A 61 -14.65 19.36 -18.36
C ARG A 61 -14.19 18.16 -19.17
N LEU A 62 -13.50 17.25 -18.53
CA LEU A 62 -13.09 15.99 -19.15
C LEU A 62 -14.30 15.14 -19.53
N THR A 63 -14.20 14.51 -20.70
CA THR A 63 -15.04 13.37 -21.08
C THR A 63 -14.65 12.13 -20.26
N ASP A 64 -15.42 11.04 -20.36
CA ASP A 64 -15.06 9.77 -19.71
C ASP A 64 -13.76 9.20 -20.29
N ASP A 65 -13.56 9.33 -21.60
CA ASP A 65 -12.31 8.94 -22.27
C ASP A 65 -11.14 9.80 -21.79
N GLY A 66 -11.34 11.13 -21.68
CA GLY A 66 -10.35 12.04 -21.14
C GLY A 66 -9.94 11.70 -19.70
N ARG A 67 -10.88 11.32 -18.82
CA ARG A 67 -10.59 10.91 -17.44
C ARG A 67 -9.75 9.65 -17.39
N ARG A 68 -10.11 8.62 -18.15
CA ARG A 68 -9.36 7.36 -18.21
C ARG A 68 -7.93 7.57 -18.72
N TYR A 69 -7.80 8.38 -19.76
CA TYR A 69 -6.49 8.64 -20.36
C TYR A 69 -5.61 9.52 -19.48
N LEU A 70 -6.19 10.48 -18.74
CA LEU A 70 -5.45 11.37 -17.82
C LEU A 70 -4.64 10.59 -16.78
N ALA A 71 -5.21 9.57 -16.15
CA ALA A 71 -4.52 8.77 -15.16
C ALA A 71 -3.24 8.13 -15.73
N THR A 72 -3.31 7.60 -16.94
CA THR A 72 -2.15 7.02 -17.63
C THR A 72 -1.10 8.07 -17.98
N VAL A 73 -1.53 9.26 -18.44
CA VAL A 73 -0.61 10.35 -18.79
C VAL A 73 0.10 10.90 -17.55
N GLN A 74 -0.60 11.08 -16.45
CA GLN A 74 -0.01 11.52 -15.18
C GLN A 74 1.05 10.54 -14.70
N ALA A 75 0.75 9.25 -14.64
CA ALA A 75 1.72 8.23 -14.26
C ALA A 75 2.98 8.24 -15.17
N ALA A 76 2.78 8.40 -16.47
CA ALA A 76 3.90 8.49 -17.42
C ALA A 76 4.75 9.75 -17.20
N PHE A 77 4.12 10.92 -16.94
CA PHE A 77 4.83 12.16 -16.67
C PHE A 77 5.57 12.12 -15.34
N ASP A 78 4.97 11.54 -14.30
CA ASP A 78 5.63 11.33 -13.01
C ASP A 78 6.87 10.44 -13.16
N SER A 79 6.79 9.38 -13.97
CA SER A 79 7.92 8.51 -14.28
C SER A 79 9.04 9.25 -15.03
N ILE A 80 8.70 10.10 -16.01
CA ILE A 80 9.68 10.93 -16.76
C ILE A 80 10.31 11.96 -15.82
N ALA A 81 9.51 12.66 -15.00
CA ALA A 81 9.99 13.65 -14.04
C ALA A 81 10.96 13.02 -13.04
N LEU A 82 10.63 11.82 -12.55
CA LEU A 82 11.47 11.04 -11.66
C LEU A 82 12.81 10.69 -12.29
N ALA A 83 12.80 10.13 -13.51
CA ALA A 83 14.03 9.80 -14.24
C ALA A 83 14.87 11.05 -14.55
N THR A 84 14.22 12.18 -14.88
CA THR A 84 14.90 13.45 -15.14
C THR A 84 15.57 14.00 -13.87
N ASN A 85 14.89 13.91 -12.72
CA ASN A 85 15.46 14.31 -11.44
C ASN A 85 16.65 13.41 -11.06
N GLN A 86 16.58 12.11 -11.31
CA GLN A 86 17.73 11.20 -11.13
C GLN A 86 18.94 11.57 -11.97
N LEU A 87 18.74 12.10 -13.19
CA LEU A 87 19.83 12.58 -14.04
C LEU A 87 20.40 13.94 -13.58
N ARG A 88 19.58 14.78 -12.95
CA ARG A 88 19.99 16.10 -12.45
C ARG A 88 20.67 16.07 -11.09
N ASP A 89 20.34 15.08 -10.26
CA ASP A 89 20.92 14.91 -8.92
C ASP A 89 22.37 14.40 -9.01
N THR A 90 23.28 15.29 -9.37
CA THR A 90 24.73 15.09 -9.19
C THR A 90 25.18 15.17 -7.72
N ALA A 91 24.32 15.61 -6.81
CA ALA A 91 24.48 15.41 -5.38
C ALA A 91 23.75 14.10 -5.04
N VAL A 92 24.51 13.08 -4.65
CA VAL A 92 24.02 11.74 -4.28
C VAL A 92 23.11 11.85 -3.06
N VAL A 93 21.87 12.31 -3.23
CA VAL A 93 20.80 12.05 -2.26
C VAL A 93 20.37 10.62 -2.53
N ASN A 94 20.79 9.73 -1.66
CA ASN A 94 20.38 8.32 -1.71
C ASN A 94 18.88 8.24 -1.38
N VAL A 95 18.00 8.29 -2.37
CA VAL A 95 16.56 8.14 -2.18
C VAL A 95 16.21 6.67 -2.21
N LEU A 96 15.57 6.19 -1.17
CA LEU A 96 14.99 4.83 -1.12
C LEU A 96 13.46 4.92 -1.10
N ARG A 97 12.84 4.43 -2.16
CA ARG A 97 11.38 4.39 -2.31
C ARG A 97 10.85 3.05 -1.82
N ILE A 98 10.11 3.10 -0.73
CA ILE A 98 9.53 1.91 -0.09
C ILE A 98 8.02 1.95 -0.31
N ASN A 99 7.45 0.84 -0.77
CA ASN A 99 6.00 0.66 -0.78
C ASN A 99 5.64 -0.53 0.11
N ALA A 100 4.74 -0.35 1.07
CA ALA A 100 4.37 -1.41 2.00
C ALA A 100 2.85 -1.53 2.17
N VAL A 101 2.37 -2.72 2.56
CA VAL A 101 0.96 -2.84 2.95
C VAL A 101 0.69 -1.97 4.20
N PRO A 102 -0.46 -1.25 4.27
CA PRO A 102 -0.66 -0.16 5.23
C PRO A 102 -0.42 -0.54 6.69
N THR A 103 -1.00 -1.64 7.16
CA THR A 103 -0.88 -2.05 8.56
C THR A 103 0.56 -2.44 8.93
N PHE A 104 1.27 -3.12 8.03
CA PHE A 104 2.68 -3.45 8.22
C PHE A 104 3.53 -2.18 8.31
N ALA A 105 3.33 -1.24 7.39
CA ALA A 105 4.02 0.04 7.41
C ALA A 105 3.86 0.74 8.76
N MET A 106 2.62 0.85 9.23
CA MET A 106 2.29 1.58 10.46
C MET A 106 2.78 0.86 11.74
N LYS A 107 2.59 -0.47 11.83
CA LYS A 107 2.81 -1.21 13.08
C LYS A 107 4.19 -1.82 13.20
N TRP A 108 4.82 -2.18 12.08
CA TRP A 108 6.10 -2.86 12.13
C TRP A 108 7.25 -2.03 11.57
N LEU A 109 7.05 -1.39 10.42
CA LEU A 109 8.14 -0.72 9.70
C LEU A 109 8.47 0.65 10.30
N LEU A 110 7.48 1.55 10.42
CA LEU A 110 7.70 2.93 10.89
C LEU A 110 8.40 3.00 12.26
N PRO A 111 8.03 2.20 13.28
CA PRO A 111 8.73 2.25 14.57
C PRO A 111 10.22 1.91 14.48
N ARG A 112 10.64 1.19 13.43
CA ARG A 112 12.01 0.70 13.22
C ARG A 112 12.82 1.56 12.24
N LEU A 113 12.17 2.35 11.37
CA LEU A 113 12.86 3.11 10.31
C LEU A 113 13.92 4.08 10.81
N ASN A 114 13.74 4.67 11.99
CA ASN A 114 14.74 5.55 12.60
C ASN A 114 16.09 4.83 12.83
N GLN A 115 16.06 3.52 13.11
CA GLN A 115 17.29 2.73 13.22
C GLN A 115 18.00 2.60 11.86
N PHE A 116 17.26 2.39 10.78
CA PHE A 116 17.83 2.36 9.44
C PHE A 116 18.44 3.71 9.04
N GLN A 117 17.75 4.82 9.33
CA GLN A 117 18.28 6.16 9.05
C GLN A 117 19.58 6.48 9.81
N ARG A 118 19.75 5.94 11.04
CA ARG A 118 21.02 6.06 11.77
C ARG A 118 22.16 5.26 11.13
N MET A 119 21.84 4.12 10.49
CA MET A 119 22.84 3.31 9.76
C MET A 119 23.22 3.94 8.42
N VAL A 120 22.30 4.70 7.80
CA VAL A 120 22.49 5.37 6.50
C VAL A 120 22.07 6.84 6.64
N PRO A 121 22.92 7.70 7.21
CA PRO A 121 22.53 9.08 7.58
C PRO A 121 22.08 9.97 6.40
N ASN A 122 22.59 9.71 5.20
CA ASN A 122 22.29 10.53 4.00
C ASN A 122 21.21 9.90 3.11
N VAL A 123 20.33 9.07 3.67
CA VAL A 123 19.20 8.49 2.92
C VAL A 123 17.94 9.32 3.10
N GLU A 124 17.30 9.67 1.99
CA GLU A 124 15.92 10.14 1.96
C GLU A 124 14.98 8.93 1.82
N LEU A 125 14.16 8.66 2.82
CA LEU A 125 13.18 7.58 2.79
C LEU A 125 11.83 8.12 2.28
N ARG A 126 11.34 7.55 1.19
CA ARG A 126 9.99 7.83 0.67
C ARG A 126 9.12 6.60 0.87
N LEU A 127 8.27 6.64 1.90
CA LEU A 127 7.35 5.55 2.21
C LEU A 127 5.96 5.85 1.65
N SER A 128 5.46 4.95 0.83
CA SER A 128 4.08 4.92 0.35
C SER A 128 3.39 3.63 0.81
N THR A 129 2.06 3.62 0.84
CA THR A 129 1.31 2.43 1.24
C THR A 129 0.28 2.04 0.20
N SER A 130 0.18 0.73 -0.09
CA SER A 130 -0.81 0.18 -1.02
C SER A 130 -1.02 -1.30 -0.77
N ASN A 131 -2.24 -1.79 -1.02
CA ASN A 131 -2.56 -3.21 -1.15
C ASN A 131 -2.60 -3.68 -2.62
N ALA A 132 -2.27 -2.78 -3.56
CA ALA A 132 -2.26 -3.10 -4.98
C ALA A 132 -1.19 -4.16 -5.32
N PRO A 133 -1.40 -4.97 -6.37
CA PRO A 133 -0.37 -5.87 -6.89
C PRO A 133 0.92 -5.12 -7.23
N VAL A 134 2.06 -5.78 -7.04
CA VAL A 134 3.40 -5.17 -7.27
C VAL A 134 3.55 -4.68 -8.71
N GLU A 135 2.96 -5.39 -9.65
CA GLU A 135 3.00 -5.10 -11.09
C GLU A 135 2.30 -3.79 -11.46
N THR A 136 1.37 -3.35 -10.61
CA THR A 136 0.58 -2.11 -10.81
C THR A 136 1.13 -0.92 -10.03
N LEU A 137 2.22 -1.12 -9.27
CA LEU A 137 2.84 -0.02 -8.53
C LEU A 137 3.63 0.88 -9.46
N ASP A 138 3.53 2.18 -9.21
CA ASP A 138 4.42 3.18 -9.78
C ASP A 138 5.87 2.97 -9.30
N ALA A 139 6.69 3.98 -9.30
CA ALA A 139 8.09 3.87 -8.93
C ALA A 139 8.29 3.44 -7.46
N PHE A 140 8.91 2.27 -7.25
CA PHE A 140 9.41 1.80 -5.95
C PHE A 140 10.76 1.11 -6.13
N ASP A 141 11.57 1.12 -5.09
CA ASP A 141 12.84 0.36 -5.04
C ASP A 141 12.62 -0.95 -4.29
N VAL A 142 11.90 -0.91 -3.15
CA VAL A 142 11.50 -2.08 -2.37
C VAL A 142 10.01 -2.03 -2.03
N ALA A 143 9.30 -3.10 -2.33
CA ALA A 143 7.94 -3.30 -1.84
C ALA A 143 7.92 -4.36 -0.73
N VAL A 144 7.05 -4.18 0.28
CA VAL A 144 6.74 -5.22 1.27
C VAL A 144 5.34 -5.74 1.05
N ARG A 145 5.22 -7.05 0.83
CA ARG A 145 3.95 -7.74 0.53
C ARG A 145 3.77 -8.99 1.37
N ARG A 146 2.50 -9.39 1.54
CA ARG A 146 2.16 -10.73 2.05
C ARG A 146 2.15 -11.71 0.89
N GLY A 147 2.84 -12.87 1.03
CA GLY A 147 2.93 -13.95 0.03
C GLY A 147 2.28 -13.65 -1.31
N PRO A 148 2.41 -14.32 -2.38
CA PRO A 148 2.58 -15.77 -2.55
C PRO A 148 4.03 -16.24 -2.61
N GLY A 149 5.03 -15.34 -2.52
CA GLY A 149 6.44 -15.72 -2.52
C GLY A 149 7.12 -15.64 -3.89
N HIS A 150 6.38 -15.38 -4.94
CA HIS A 150 6.93 -15.22 -6.29
C HIS A 150 6.26 -14.03 -7.00
N TRP A 151 7.09 -13.15 -7.56
CA TRP A 151 6.68 -12.01 -8.38
C TRP A 151 7.51 -12.01 -9.67
N PRO A 152 6.87 -12.02 -10.85
CA PRO A 152 7.58 -11.93 -12.12
C PRO A 152 8.50 -10.70 -12.15
N ASP A 153 9.68 -10.86 -12.76
CA ASP A 153 10.67 -9.79 -12.94
C ASP A 153 11.17 -9.08 -11.68
N CYS A 154 10.91 -9.67 -10.50
CA CYS A 154 11.39 -9.17 -9.22
C CYS A 154 12.32 -10.19 -8.53
N ALA A 155 13.23 -9.67 -7.72
CA ALA A 155 13.87 -10.41 -6.65
C ALA A 155 13.00 -10.32 -5.41
N SER A 156 12.85 -11.40 -4.65
CA SER A 156 12.05 -11.42 -3.43
C SER A 156 12.57 -12.45 -2.45
N ALA A 157 12.44 -12.17 -1.16
CA ALA A 157 12.67 -13.17 -0.12
C ALA A 157 11.68 -13.00 1.03
N HIS A 158 11.34 -14.11 1.65
CA HIS A 158 10.59 -14.15 2.90
C HIS A 158 11.46 -13.66 4.05
N PHE A 159 10.92 -12.81 4.91
CA PHE A 159 11.70 -12.28 6.04
C PHE A 159 10.96 -12.27 7.38
N LEU A 160 9.62 -12.35 7.40
CA LEU A 160 8.86 -12.29 8.65
C LEU A 160 7.65 -13.23 8.58
N ASP A 161 7.57 -14.14 9.54
CA ASP A 161 6.44 -15.05 9.69
C ASP A 161 5.19 -14.30 10.14
N GLU A 162 4.02 -14.81 9.75
CA GLU A 162 2.74 -14.23 10.10
C GLU A 162 1.86 -15.29 10.80
N MET A 163 2.04 -15.41 12.13
CA MET A 163 1.19 -16.27 12.96
C MET A 163 -0.02 -15.49 13.45
N GLU A 164 -1.23 -15.96 13.14
CA GLU A 164 -2.49 -15.30 13.53
C GLU A 164 -3.15 -16.00 14.71
N ILE A 165 -3.58 -15.20 15.71
CA ILE A 165 -4.33 -15.65 16.90
C ILE A 165 -5.57 -14.79 17.11
N PRO A 166 -6.63 -15.31 17.78
CA PRO A 166 -7.75 -14.51 18.26
C PRO A 166 -7.29 -13.50 19.31
N MET A 167 -7.78 -12.29 19.22
CA MET A 167 -7.51 -11.23 20.19
C MET A 167 -8.68 -10.26 20.33
N CYS A 168 -8.81 -9.66 21.49
CA CYS A 168 -9.82 -8.65 21.77
C CYS A 168 -9.40 -7.76 22.95
N SER A 169 -10.17 -6.70 23.24
CA SER A 169 -9.91 -5.89 24.42
C SER A 169 -10.20 -6.65 25.71
N PRO A 170 -9.46 -6.39 26.82
CA PRO A 170 -9.76 -6.94 28.14
C PRO A 170 -11.20 -6.67 28.59
N ALA A 171 -11.73 -5.47 28.30
CA ALA A 171 -13.08 -5.09 28.67
C ALA A 171 -14.16 -5.97 27.99
N LEU A 172 -13.91 -6.44 26.76
CA LEU A 172 -14.80 -7.37 26.09
C LEU A 172 -14.89 -8.71 26.84
N VAL A 173 -13.75 -9.27 27.23
CA VAL A 173 -13.67 -10.54 27.97
C VAL A 173 -14.28 -10.42 29.36
N GLN A 174 -14.12 -9.29 30.03
CA GLN A 174 -14.75 -9.04 31.33
C GLN A 174 -16.27 -8.98 31.23
N ARG A 175 -16.80 -8.35 30.17
CA ARG A 175 -18.26 -8.22 29.95
C ARG A 175 -18.90 -9.51 29.48
N LEU A 176 -18.24 -10.25 28.62
CA LEU A 176 -18.70 -11.53 28.06
C LEU A 176 -17.50 -12.46 27.88
N PRO A 177 -17.28 -13.38 28.85
CA PRO A 177 -16.09 -14.22 28.86
C PRO A 177 -15.97 -15.12 27.63
N ILE A 178 -14.72 -15.23 27.15
CA ILE A 178 -14.31 -16.13 26.08
C ILE A 178 -13.27 -17.09 26.68
N ARG A 179 -13.61 -18.33 26.90
CA ARG A 179 -12.75 -19.35 27.51
C ARG A 179 -12.33 -20.44 26.53
N THR A 180 -13.16 -20.66 25.53
CA THR A 180 -12.98 -21.68 24.51
C THR A 180 -13.31 -21.10 23.11
N PRO A 181 -12.84 -21.70 22.03
CA PRO A 181 -13.20 -21.30 20.68
C PRO A 181 -14.72 -21.26 20.41
N ASP A 182 -15.51 -22.13 21.04
CA ASP A 182 -16.97 -22.17 20.88
C ASP A 182 -17.66 -20.89 21.41
N ASP A 183 -17.07 -20.23 22.39
CA ASP A 183 -17.58 -18.96 22.93
C ASP A 183 -17.62 -17.84 21.89
N LEU A 184 -16.82 -17.93 20.82
CA LEU A 184 -16.80 -16.98 19.71
C LEU A 184 -18.18 -16.84 19.03
N ALA A 185 -19.05 -17.87 19.13
CA ALA A 185 -20.43 -17.80 18.62
C ALA A 185 -21.25 -16.64 19.18
N ARG A 186 -20.91 -16.18 20.39
CA ARG A 186 -21.61 -15.10 21.13
C ARG A 186 -21.05 -13.71 20.84
N HIS A 187 -19.92 -13.64 20.14
CA HIS A 187 -19.19 -12.42 19.88
C HIS A 187 -19.32 -11.96 18.43
N VAL A 188 -19.04 -10.69 18.20
CA VAL A 188 -18.83 -10.13 16.85
C VAL A 188 -17.46 -10.56 16.38
N LEU A 189 -17.36 -11.20 15.21
CA LEU A 189 -16.08 -11.44 14.56
C LEU A 189 -15.77 -10.29 13.62
N LEU A 190 -14.59 -9.71 13.79
CA LEU A 190 -14.10 -8.62 12.98
C LEU A 190 -13.31 -9.19 11.80
N HIS A 191 -13.67 -8.79 10.60
CA HIS A 191 -13.09 -9.25 9.35
C HIS A 191 -12.35 -8.13 8.64
N SER A 192 -11.32 -8.50 7.89
CA SER A 192 -10.65 -7.59 6.96
C SER A 192 -10.79 -8.10 5.54
N ASP A 193 -11.11 -7.20 4.61
CA ASP A 193 -11.18 -7.54 3.18
C ASP A 193 -9.80 -7.95 2.63
N THR A 194 -8.73 -7.51 3.27
CA THR A 194 -7.36 -7.96 2.94
C THR A 194 -7.03 -9.38 3.42
N ARG A 195 -7.93 -10.00 4.24
CA ARG A 195 -7.78 -11.33 4.84
C ARG A 195 -9.11 -12.08 4.84
N PRO A 196 -9.74 -12.31 3.67
CA PRO A 196 -11.13 -12.79 3.60
C PRO A 196 -11.33 -14.18 4.20
N ASP A 197 -10.30 -15.03 4.18
CA ASP A 197 -10.36 -16.41 4.62
C ASP A 197 -9.84 -16.66 6.05
N ALA A 198 -9.30 -15.63 6.72
CA ALA A 198 -8.60 -15.79 8.00
C ALA A 198 -9.46 -16.53 9.04
N TRP A 199 -10.66 -16.05 9.31
CA TRP A 199 -11.56 -16.71 10.27
C TRP A 199 -11.97 -18.12 9.85
N ARG A 200 -12.22 -18.36 8.56
CA ARG A 200 -12.56 -19.69 8.05
C ARG A 200 -11.42 -20.68 8.29
N THR A 201 -10.20 -20.27 7.99
CA THR A 201 -8.99 -21.08 8.19
C THR A 201 -8.76 -21.35 9.67
N TRP A 202 -8.87 -20.31 10.51
CA TRP A 202 -8.65 -20.45 11.95
C TRP A 202 -9.68 -21.36 12.61
N LEU A 203 -10.97 -21.18 12.33
CA LEU A 203 -12.03 -22.03 12.89
C LEU A 203 -11.89 -23.50 12.47
N ALA A 204 -11.46 -23.75 11.23
CA ALA A 204 -11.17 -25.11 10.77
C ALA A 204 -9.99 -25.72 11.55
N ALA A 205 -8.91 -24.98 11.78
CA ALA A 205 -7.76 -25.42 12.57
C ALA A 205 -8.13 -25.67 14.05
N ALA A 206 -9.04 -24.87 14.60
CA ALA A 206 -9.57 -25.04 15.95
C ALA A 206 -10.56 -26.20 16.08
N GLY A 207 -10.97 -26.84 14.97
CA GLY A 207 -11.93 -27.94 14.97
C GLY A 207 -13.38 -27.53 15.33
N VAL A 208 -13.69 -26.23 15.20
CA VAL A 208 -14.95 -25.66 15.69
C VAL A 208 -15.85 -25.24 14.54
N LYS A 209 -17.12 -25.65 14.59
CA LYS A 209 -18.17 -25.27 13.64
C LYS A 209 -19.06 -24.17 14.24
N VAL A 210 -18.51 -22.98 14.39
CA VAL A 210 -19.24 -21.85 14.94
C VAL A 210 -20.00 -21.13 13.82
N LYS A 211 -21.33 -21.05 13.96
CA LYS A 211 -22.15 -20.13 13.17
C LYS A 211 -22.15 -18.77 13.84
N CYS A 212 -21.17 -17.93 13.49
CA CYS A 212 -21.13 -16.56 13.98
C CYS A 212 -22.30 -15.77 13.41
N ARG A 213 -23.20 -15.31 14.29
CA ARG A 213 -24.41 -14.55 13.93
C ARG A 213 -24.12 -13.11 13.54
N LYS A 214 -22.98 -12.57 13.98
CA LYS A 214 -22.60 -11.17 13.76
C LYS A 214 -21.17 -11.09 13.23
N LYS A 215 -21.00 -10.41 12.10
CA LYS A 215 -19.71 -10.08 11.53
C LYS A 215 -19.66 -8.58 11.23
N GLN A 216 -18.50 -7.99 11.36
CA GLN A 216 -18.18 -6.65 10.85
C GLN A 216 -16.96 -6.75 9.96
N SER A 217 -17.00 -6.13 8.79
CA SER A 217 -15.92 -6.13 7.81
C SER A 217 -15.37 -4.73 7.62
N PHE A 218 -14.08 -4.65 7.43
CA PHE A 218 -13.34 -3.42 7.19
C PHE A 218 -12.39 -3.64 5.99
N ASP A 219 -12.19 -2.62 5.19
CA ASP A 219 -11.31 -2.65 4.02
C ASP A 219 -9.83 -2.83 4.40
N HIS A 220 -9.42 -2.33 5.57
CA HIS A 220 -8.04 -2.40 6.04
C HIS A 220 -7.91 -3.04 7.42
N PHE A 221 -6.84 -3.82 7.60
CA PHE A 221 -6.60 -4.54 8.87
C PHE A 221 -6.33 -3.58 10.06
N TYR A 222 -5.74 -2.41 9.87
CA TYR A 222 -5.55 -1.46 10.96
C TYR A 222 -6.88 -0.97 11.58
N LEU A 223 -7.97 -0.93 10.78
CA LEU A 223 -9.31 -0.64 11.30
C LEU A 223 -9.86 -1.80 12.12
N VAL A 224 -9.62 -3.04 11.69
CA VAL A 224 -9.95 -4.24 12.46
C VAL A 224 -9.24 -4.23 13.81
N LEU A 225 -7.95 -3.88 13.80
CA LEU A 225 -7.14 -3.78 15.02
C LEU A 225 -7.69 -2.73 15.97
N GLN A 226 -8.00 -1.53 15.47
CA GLN A 226 -8.59 -0.47 16.29
C GLN A 226 -9.96 -0.87 16.84
N ALA A 227 -10.83 -1.47 16.01
CA ALA A 227 -12.13 -1.96 16.44
C ALA A 227 -12.02 -3.02 17.56
N ALA A 228 -11.01 -3.88 17.51
CA ALA A 228 -10.75 -4.86 18.58
C ALA A 228 -10.29 -4.19 19.87
N VAL A 229 -9.41 -3.17 19.80
CA VAL A 229 -8.96 -2.36 20.95
C VAL A 229 -10.16 -1.65 21.60
N ASP A 230 -11.06 -1.09 20.80
CA ASP A 230 -12.26 -0.39 21.25
C ASP A 230 -13.38 -1.33 21.74
N GLY A 231 -13.15 -2.65 21.72
CA GLY A 231 -14.08 -3.64 22.26
C GLY A 231 -15.29 -3.95 21.38
N LEU A 232 -15.24 -3.64 20.09
CA LEU A 232 -16.33 -3.94 19.15
C LEU A 232 -16.48 -5.44 18.90
N GLY A 233 -15.42 -6.22 19.04
CA GLY A 233 -15.45 -7.65 18.76
C GLY A 233 -14.09 -8.33 18.92
N VAL A 234 -14.01 -9.55 18.40
CA VAL A 234 -12.79 -10.36 18.36
C VAL A 234 -12.18 -10.31 16.97
N ALA A 235 -10.89 -10.07 16.88
CA ALA A 235 -10.11 -10.06 15.65
C ALA A 235 -9.17 -11.27 15.61
N LEU A 236 -8.76 -11.67 14.39
CA LEU A 236 -7.56 -12.49 14.19
C LEU A 236 -6.41 -11.55 13.90
N GLY A 237 -5.37 -11.58 14.73
CA GLY A 237 -4.24 -10.67 14.64
C GLY A 237 -2.93 -11.38 14.39
N PRO A 238 -2.15 -10.90 13.38
CA PRO A 238 -0.80 -11.38 13.16
C PRO A 238 0.12 -10.89 14.28
N LEU A 239 0.69 -11.83 15.03
CA LEU A 239 1.53 -11.54 16.20
C LEU A 239 2.56 -10.42 16.00
N PRO A 240 3.33 -10.38 14.88
CA PRO A 240 4.31 -9.33 14.67
C PRO A 240 3.74 -7.91 14.56
N LEU A 241 2.46 -7.76 14.18
CA LEU A 241 1.81 -6.46 14.01
C LEU A 241 1.03 -6.00 15.25
N VAL A 242 0.81 -6.89 16.20
CA VAL A 242 0.00 -6.63 17.41
C VAL A 242 0.78 -6.79 18.70
N ALA A 243 2.08 -7.01 18.60
CA ALA A 243 2.96 -7.24 19.75
C ALA A 243 2.88 -6.12 20.79
N ASP A 244 2.84 -4.86 20.36
CA ASP A 244 2.77 -3.68 21.24
C ASP A 244 1.41 -3.59 21.95
N GLU A 245 0.31 -3.93 21.28
CA GLU A 245 -1.03 -3.98 21.87
C GLU A 245 -1.15 -5.08 22.93
N LEU A 246 -0.55 -6.24 22.65
CA LEU A 246 -0.52 -7.35 23.61
C LEU A 246 0.40 -7.01 24.81
N ALA A 247 1.61 -6.50 24.56
CA ALA A 247 2.54 -6.12 25.61
C ALA A 247 2.01 -5.00 26.51
N SER A 248 1.28 -4.03 25.96
CA SER A 248 0.65 -2.93 26.71
C SER A 248 -0.67 -3.32 27.38
N GLY A 249 -1.17 -4.54 27.18
CA GLY A 249 -2.46 -4.99 27.69
C GLY A 249 -3.68 -4.34 27.06
N ARG A 250 -3.53 -3.62 25.95
CA ARG A 250 -4.69 -3.07 25.19
C ARG A 250 -5.47 -4.17 24.51
N LEU A 251 -4.79 -5.23 24.11
CA LEU A 251 -5.38 -6.46 23.62
C LEU A 251 -4.91 -7.66 24.46
N VAL A 252 -5.73 -8.68 24.48
CA VAL A 252 -5.42 -9.97 25.09
C VAL A 252 -5.80 -11.10 24.15
N ALA A 253 -5.06 -12.22 24.19
CA ALA A 253 -5.48 -13.48 23.64
C ALA A 253 -6.47 -14.12 24.66
N PRO A 254 -7.75 -14.29 24.35
CA PRO A 254 -8.76 -14.66 25.34
C PRO A 254 -8.63 -16.10 25.84
N PHE A 255 -7.98 -16.98 25.07
CA PHE A 255 -7.74 -18.38 25.40
C PHE A 255 -6.51 -18.91 24.66
N ALA A 256 -5.95 -20.03 25.13
CA ALA A 256 -4.95 -20.77 24.38
C ALA A 256 -5.62 -21.52 23.23
N GLY A 257 -5.26 -21.21 22.01
CA GLY A 257 -5.81 -21.80 20.80
C GLY A 257 -4.75 -22.02 19.74
N PRO A 258 -5.10 -22.62 18.61
CA PRO A 258 -4.16 -22.75 17.52
C PRO A 258 -3.73 -21.38 17.03
N SER A 259 -2.45 -21.23 16.74
CA SER A 259 -1.96 -20.18 15.86
C SER A 259 -1.92 -20.72 14.44
N ILE A 260 -2.38 -19.96 13.49
CA ILE A 260 -2.30 -20.36 12.09
C ILE A 260 -1.16 -19.62 11.41
N ASP A 261 -0.36 -20.39 10.68
CA ASP A 261 0.63 -19.82 9.78
C ASP A 261 -0.10 -19.22 8.58
N ALA A 262 0.08 -17.92 8.39
CA ALA A 262 -0.47 -17.18 7.26
C ALA A 262 0.59 -17.04 6.15
N ARG A 263 0.42 -16.03 5.28
CA ARG A 263 1.27 -15.92 4.09
C ARG A 263 2.68 -15.37 4.35
N GLY A 264 2.95 -14.85 5.54
CA GLY A 264 4.20 -14.17 5.87
C GLY A 264 4.46 -12.91 5.05
N TYR A 265 5.53 -12.17 5.42
CA TYR A 265 5.92 -10.95 4.73
C TYR A 265 7.19 -11.16 3.92
N TRP A 266 7.19 -10.61 2.73
CA TRP A 266 8.25 -10.69 1.74
C TRP A 266 8.69 -9.30 1.36
N TRP A 267 9.99 -9.08 1.23
CA TRP A 267 10.48 -7.94 0.48
C TRP A 267 10.54 -8.30 -1.01
N VAL A 268 10.23 -7.34 -1.85
CA VAL A 268 10.17 -7.49 -3.31
C VAL A 268 10.85 -6.28 -3.92
N ALA A 269 11.88 -6.49 -4.73
CA ALA A 269 12.60 -5.45 -5.44
C ALA A 269 12.64 -5.77 -6.94
N ARG A 270 12.51 -4.76 -7.81
CA ARG A 270 12.69 -4.96 -9.25
C ARG A 270 14.11 -5.43 -9.55
N ARG A 271 14.29 -6.36 -10.48
CA ARG A 271 15.62 -6.94 -10.79
C ARG A 271 16.66 -5.88 -11.17
N GLU A 272 16.24 -4.79 -11.84
CA GLU A 272 17.11 -3.71 -12.27
C GLU A 272 17.77 -2.96 -11.10
N VAL A 273 17.11 -2.90 -9.95
CA VAL A 273 17.57 -2.17 -8.76
C VAL A 273 17.89 -3.08 -7.58
N ALA A 274 17.56 -4.37 -7.65
CA ALA A 274 17.71 -5.31 -6.54
C ALA A 274 19.16 -5.40 -6.02
N ASN A 275 20.14 -5.25 -6.90
CA ASN A 275 21.58 -5.28 -6.57
C ASN A 275 22.15 -3.88 -6.25
N ALA A 276 21.34 -2.83 -6.22
CA ALA A 276 21.81 -1.52 -5.80
C ALA A 276 22.19 -1.57 -4.31
N PRO A 277 23.36 -1.03 -3.90
CA PRO A 277 23.88 -1.17 -2.53
C PRO A 277 22.89 -0.76 -1.44
N LEU A 278 22.14 0.33 -1.68
CA LEU A 278 21.14 0.83 -0.74
C LEU A 278 19.94 -0.11 -0.61
N VAL A 279 19.48 -0.70 -1.71
CA VAL A 279 18.37 -1.68 -1.75
C VAL A 279 18.77 -2.94 -1.01
N GLU A 280 19.94 -3.51 -1.30
CA GLU A 280 20.47 -4.68 -0.59
C GLU A 280 20.64 -4.41 0.90
N GLN A 281 21.15 -3.23 1.28
CA GLN A 281 21.32 -2.86 2.68
C GLN A 281 19.98 -2.79 3.41
N PHE A 282 18.95 -2.23 2.77
CA PHE A 282 17.61 -2.16 3.34
C PHE A 282 16.97 -3.55 3.47
N CYS A 283 17.07 -4.40 2.45
CA CYS A 283 16.54 -5.77 2.49
C CYS A 283 17.22 -6.60 3.61
N ARG A 284 18.54 -6.55 3.72
CA ARG A 284 19.28 -7.18 4.83
C ARG A 284 18.88 -6.64 6.20
N TRP A 285 18.64 -5.33 6.29
CA TRP A 285 18.16 -4.71 7.52
C TRP A 285 16.76 -5.22 7.90
N LEU A 286 15.81 -5.35 6.95
CA LEU A 286 14.48 -5.94 7.19
C LEU A 286 14.60 -7.35 7.76
N GLU A 287 15.44 -8.20 7.16
CA GLU A 287 15.68 -9.58 7.61
C GLU A 287 16.29 -9.63 9.04
N ALA A 288 17.23 -8.72 9.32
CA ALA A 288 17.84 -8.64 10.66
C ALA A 288 16.82 -8.19 11.72
N GLN A 289 15.96 -7.21 11.40
CA GLN A 289 14.91 -6.75 12.31
C GLN A 289 13.88 -7.84 12.62
N ALA A 290 13.55 -8.68 11.63
CA ALA A 290 12.61 -9.77 11.80
C ALA A 290 13.17 -10.85 12.75
N LYS A 291 14.46 -11.18 12.65
CA LYS A 291 15.13 -12.14 13.54
C LYS A 291 15.18 -11.65 14.98
N GLY A 292 15.33 -10.34 15.20
CA GLY A 292 15.32 -9.73 16.54
C GLY A 292 13.93 -9.55 17.15
N ALA A 293 12.88 -9.69 16.34
CA ALA A 293 11.48 -9.55 16.75
C ALA A 293 10.80 -10.91 17.04
N ALA A 294 11.50 -12.03 16.85
CA ALA A 294 10.97 -13.35 17.23
C ALA A 294 10.71 -13.37 18.74
N PRO A 295 9.49 -13.69 19.24
CA PRO A 295 9.26 -13.89 20.65
C PRO A 295 10.17 -15.00 21.15
N ALA A 296 10.84 -14.78 22.30
CA ALA A 296 11.50 -15.85 23.00
C ALA A 296 10.46 -16.96 23.24
N ALA A 297 10.78 -18.17 22.78
CA ALA A 297 9.94 -19.35 22.82
C ALA A 297 9.52 -19.74 24.24
#